data_1ebf41c5317786d965295d0ec845a661
#
_entry.id   1ebf41c5317786d965295d0ec845a661
#
_cell.length_a   1.000
_cell.length_b   1.000
_cell.length_c   1.000
_cell.angle_alpha   90.00
_cell.angle_beta   90.00
_cell.angle_gamma   90.00
#
_symmetry.space_group_name_H-M   'P 1'
#
loop_
_entity.id
_entity.type
_entity.pdbx_description
1 polymer ?
#
loop_
_entity_poly.entity_id
_entity_poly.type
_entity_poly.pdbx_seq_one_letter_code
_entity_poly.pdbx_strand_id
1 'polypeptide(L)' 'MAPDLKHPATGDLIVLAGGEQLWRIGWPGAPVLVVTKSGPDGRALYRLADPKCKTWNKVGDMTLVPWPEAGS' A
#
# COMPACT_ATOMS: atom_id res chain seq x y z
N MET A 1 -11.94 10.80 -7.29
CA MET A 1 -12.33 9.40 -7.04
C MET A 1 -11.11 8.51 -7.14
N ALA A 2 -10.87 7.68 -6.12
CA ALA A 2 -9.72 6.79 -6.14
C ALA A 2 -9.95 5.66 -7.16
N PRO A 3 -8.95 5.33 -7.99
CA PRO A 3 -9.10 4.21 -8.92
C PRO A 3 -9.06 2.87 -8.20
N ASP A 4 -9.76 1.90 -8.73
CA ASP A 4 -9.65 0.52 -8.28
C ASP A 4 -8.45 -0.13 -8.97
N LEU A 5 -7.50 -0.61 -8.20
CA LEU A 5 -6.29 -1.24 -8.70
C LEU A 5 -6.27 -2.70 -8.30
N LYS A 6 -5.67 -3.53 -9.15
CA LYS A 6 -5.61 -4.96 -8.92
C LYS A 6 -4.35 -5.32 -8.14
N HIS A 7 -4.51 -6.09 -7.07
CA HIS A 7 -3.38 -6.59 -6.27
C HIS A 7 -2.68 -7.71 -7.06
N PRO A 8 -1.41 -7.57 -7.42
CA PRO A 8 -0.73 -8.52 -8.30
C PRO A 8 -0.60 -9.92 -7.70
N ALA A 9 -0.48 -10.04 -6.38
CA ALA A 9 -0.28 -11.33 -5.73
C ALA A 9 -1.57 -12.13 -5.61
N THR A 10 -2.72 -11.45 -5.41
CA THR A 10 -4.01 -12.12 -5.18
C THR A 10 -4.97 -11.97 -6.34
N GLY A 11 -4.77 -10.96 -7.18
CA GLY A 11 -5.70 -10.64 -8.24
C GLY A 11 -6.95 -9.89 -7.79
N ASP A 12 -7.08 -9.60 -6.49
CA ASP A 12 -8.22 -8.88 -5.95
C ASP A 12 -8.12 -7.38 -6.24
N LEU A 13 -9.25 -6.73 -6.40
CA LEU A 13 -9.30 -5.28 -6.57
C LEU A 13 -8.95 -4.58 -5.25
N ILE A 14 -8.20 -3.49 -5.38
CA ILE A 14 -7.79 -2.66 -4.26
C ILE A 14 -8.55 -1.35 -4.36
N VAL A 15 -9.24 -0.97 -3.29
CA VAL A 15 -9.96 0.29 -3.22
C VAL A 15 -9.23 1.22 -2.25
N LEU A 16 -8.84 2.40 -2.75
CA LEU A 16 -8.18 3.41 -1.93
C LEU A 16 -9.20 4.42 -1.43
N ALA A 17 -9.13 4.73 -0.14
CA ALA A 17 -9.93 5.80 0.47
C ALA A 17 -9.15 7.12 0.45
N GLY A 18 -9.81 8.22 0.81
CA GLY A 18 -9.14 9.52 0.90
C GLY A 18 -7.95 9.47 1.85
N GLY A 19 -6.82 10.01 1.43
CA GLY A 19 -5.61 10.03 2.24
C GLY A 19 -4.78 8.74 2.19
N GLU A 20 -5.25 7.72 1.52
CA GLU A 20 -4.50 6.48 1.34
C GLU A 20 -3.67 6.52 0.05
N GLN A 21 -2.50 5.88 0.07
CA GLN A 21 -1.64 5.73 -1.10
C GLN A 21 -1.21 4.29 -1.24
N LEU A 22 -1.01 3.85 -2.47
CA LEU A 22 -0.59 2.48 -2.78
C LEU A 22 0.91 2.45 -3.04
N TRP A 23 1.59 1.48 -2.42
CA TRP A 23 3.04 1.31 -2.51
C TRP A 23 3.38 -0.15 -2.71
N ARG A 24 4.57 -0.41 -3.26
CA ARG A 24 5.19 -1.73 -3.32
C ARG A 24 6.34 -1.77 -2.32
N ILE A 25 6.53 -2.90 -1.65
CA ILE A 25 7.72 -3.10 -0.81
C ILE A 25 8.95 -3.11 -1.71
N GLY A 26 9.97 -2.35 -1.34
CA GLY A 26 11.07 -1.95 -2.23
C GLY A 26 12.24 -2.91 -2.38
N TRP A 27 12.15 -4.17 -1.95
CA TRP A 27 13.24 -5.11 -2.18
C TRP A 27 12.91 -6.10 -3.30
N PRO A 28 13.96 -6.64 -3.99
CA PRO A 28 13.76 -7.57 -5.10
C PRO A 28 12.98 -8.81 -4.69
N GLY A 29 12.08 -9.26 -5.57
CA GLY A 29 11.31 -10.47 -5.34
C GLY A 29 10.14 -10.32 -4.38
N ALA A 30 9.84 -9.11 -3.96
CA ALA A 30 8.72 -8.86 -3.05
C ALA A 30 7.55 -8.20 -3.79
N PRO A 31 6.64 -8.99 -4.38
CA PRO A 31 5.50 -8.43 -5.12
C PRO A 31 4.36 -7.97 -4.18
N VAL A 32 4.69 -7.67 -2.94
CA VAL A 32 3.69 -7.31 -1.93
C VAL A 32 3.35 -5.84 -2.06
N LEU A 33 2.06 -5.55 -2.23
CA LEU A 33 1.54 -4.19 -2.20
C LEU A 33 1.01 -3.86 -0.83
N VAL A 34 1.21 -2.61 -0.43
CA VAL A 34 0.71 -2.08 0.84
C VAL A 34 0.03 -0.74 0.59
N VAL A 35 -0.92 -0.42 1.45
CA VAL A 35 -1.59 0.88 1.47
C VAL A 35 -1.12 1.63 2.69
N THR A 36 -0.79 2.91 2.52
CA THR A 36 -0.32 3.75 3.62
C THR A 36 -1.28 4.89 3.88
N LYS A 37 -1.29 5.36 5.11
CA LYS A 37 -2.00 6.58 5.50
C LYS A 37 -1.27 7.22 6.68
N SER A 38 -1.61 8.49 6.96
CA SER A 38 -1.09 9.18 8.15
C SER A 38 -1.87 8.73 9.38
N GLY A 39 -1.15 8.36 10.44
CA GLY A 39 -1.76 8.05 11.73
C GLY A 39 -2.11 9.30 12.52
N PRO A 40 -2.78 9.13 13.67
CA PRO A 40 -3.21 10.25 14.51
C PRO A 40 -2.04 11.06 15.10
N ASP A 41 -0.87 10.46 15.20
CA ASP A 41 0.35 11.13 15.68
C ASP A 41 1.23 11.66 14.54
N GLY A 42 0.73 11.64 13.30
CA GLY A 42 1.48 12.07 12.13
C GLY A 42 2.44 11.04 11.56
N ARG A 43 2.57 9.89 12.18
CA ARG A 43 3.43 8.81 11.67
C ARG A 43 2.71 8.01 10.61
N ALA A 44 3.48 7.51 9.64
CA ALA A 44 2.91 6.69 8.58
C ALA A 44 2.52 5.30 9.11
N LEU A 45 1.37 4.85 8.68
CA LEU A 45 0.88 3.49 8.94
C LEU A 45 0.68 2.78 7.62
N TYR A 46 0.77 1.46 7.64
CA TYR A 46 0.50 0.65 6.46
C TYR A 46 -0.38 -0.54 6.82
N ARG A 47 -1.05 -1.05 5.81
CA ARG A 47 -1.67 -2.38 5.84
C ARG A 47 -1.42 -3.06 4.50
N LEU A 48 -1.51 -4.38 4.45
CA LEU A 48 -1.46 -5.08 3.17
C LEU A 48 -2.61 -4.59 2.29
N ALA A 49 -2.35 -4.49 1.00
CA ALA A 49 -3.36 -4.05 0.03
C ALA A 49 -4.33 -5.18 -0.33
N ASP A 50 -4.55 -6.09 0.57
CA ASP A 50 -5.55 -7.15 0.48
C ASP A 50 -6.84 -6.60 1.09
N PRO A 51 -7.99 -6.67 0.36
CA PRO A 51 -9.27 -6.20 0.91
C PRO A 51 -9.64 -6.83 2.26
N LYS A 52 -9.10 -7.99 2.56
CA LYS A 52 -9.35 -8.69 3.83
C LYS A 52 -8.48 -8.20 4.97
N CYS A 53 -7.39 -7.48 4.67
CA CYS A 53 -6.47 -7.00 5.70
C CYS A 53 -6.97 -5.68 6.29
N LYS A 54 -7.25 -5.68 7.58
CA LYS A 54 -7.77 -4.50 8.29
C LYS A 54 -6.79 -3.96 9.34
N THR A 55 -5.66 -4.63 9.54
CA THR A 55 -4.70 -4.26 10.58
C THR A 55 -3.72 -3.21 10.07
N TRP A 56 -3.62 -2.09 10.79
CA TRP A 56 -2.65 -1.03 10.50
C TRP A 56 -1.42 -1.21 11.38
N ASN A 57 -0.25 -1.06 10.78
CA ASN A 57 1.05 -1.19 11.45
C ASN A 57 1.91 0.03 11.13
N LYS A 58 2.89 0.31 11.97
CA LYS A 58 3.84 1.40 11.71
C LYS A 58 4.77 1.01 10.56
N VAL A 59 5.02 1.96 9.66
CA VAL A 59 5.93 1.74 8.52
C VAL A 59 7.36 1.52 9.00
N GLY A 60 7.82 2.29 9.99
CA GLY A 60 9.16 2.14 10.53
C GLY A 60 10.23 2.35 9.46
N ASP A 61 11.18 1.42 9.35
CA ASP A 61 12.28 1.48 8.39
C ASP A 61 11.98 0.78 7.06
N MET A 62 10.73 0.44 6.83
CA MET A 62 10.31 -0.25 5.61
C MET A 62 10.58 0.61 4.38
N THR A 63 11.21 0.04 3.37
CA THR A 63 11.42 0.71 2.08
C THR A 63 10.21 0.48 1.19
N LEU A 64 9.61 1.57 0.72
CA LEU A 64 8.41 1.52 -0.13
C LEU A 64 8.67 2.27 -1.43
N VAL A 65 8.11 1.75 -2.52
CA VAL A 65 8.18 2.35 -3.84
C VAL A 65 6.75 2.65 -4.30
N PRO A 66 6.49 3.86 -4.83
CA PRO A 66 5.14 4.19 -5.31
C PRO A 66 4.64 3.18 -6.34
N TRP A 67 3.36 2.83 -6.27
CA TRP A 67 2.76 1.91 -7.22
C TRP A 67 1.55 2.57 -7.90
N PRO A 68 1.43 2.51 -9.22
CA PRO A 68 2.47 2.00 -10.13
C PRO A 68 3.72 2.87 -10.12
N GLU A 69 4.89 2.27 -10.40
CA GLU A 69 6.14 3.00 -10.39
C GLU A 69 6.15 4.08 -11.47
N ALA A 70 6.61 5.28 -11.09
CA ALA A 70 6.69 6.38 -12.04
C ALA A 70 7.66 6.04 -13.17
N GLY A 71 7.27 6.35 -14.40
CA GLY A 71 8.09 6.06 -15.59
C GLY A 71 8.01 4.64 -16.08
N SER A 72 7.18 3.83 -15.48
CA SER A 72 6.98 2.43 -15.90
C SER A 72 6.04 2.33 -17.09
#